data_164b3e40f4b8972d2405f5bd7aea70ca
#
_entry.id   164b3e40f4b8972d2405f5bd7aea70ca
#
_cell.length_a   1.000
_cell.length_b   1.000
_cell.length_c   1.000
_cell.angle_alpha   90.00
_cell.angle_beta   90.00
_cell.angle_gamma   90.00
#
_symmetry.space_group_name_H-M   'P 1'
#
loop_
_entity.id
_entity.type
_entity.pdbx_description
1 polymer ?
#
loop_
_entity_poly.entity_id
_entity_poly.type
_entity_poly.pdbx_seq_one_letter_code
_entity_poly.pdbx_strand_id
1 'polypeptide(L)'
;MNEPTTEQTTRGPRAITDEAVWTPWLDGLRTFPDDGYRHAVVLAAHPDDETLGASGVLQHLHDRGVTVELVVATDGEAAFPRLSAAERVELGRVRRHELHESLRAQGLPDVAVWWLGLPDSGLAAHRDELADMLTGPLADADMCLVPWPGDPHPDHQAVGEVGLRVAPLTTHRWSYPIWMWHWLRPRDLGVPKSRAFGHPLTTGQQDRKAAGVAAFTSQLEPGPDGSAPILSPAMLRHFARDREVLFREPPRRSAPVERFAELYDGNADPWGVTESWYERRKRAVALACLPTEEYGTVVEPACGLGALTQDLAARARHVIAFDPVAEAVKQTSENTAHLPNVEVRQAALPTGLPDGPLDLAVFSEILYYLDDDDLAETITRTVAALRPGGHVLAVHWLPWAAEAPRDGMDAHRHLLAHPELDALVEHTDEQFVVNVLRRR
;
A
#
# COMPACT_ATOMS: atom_id res chain seq x y z
N MET A 1 -3.17 -35.27 24.74
CA MET A 1 -3.38 -35.63 23.34
C MET A 1 -4.72 -35.07 22.91
N ASN A 2 -4.74 -33.88 22.38
CA ASN A 2 -5.89 -33.30 21.69
C ASN A 2 -5.32 -32.66 20.43
N GLU A 3 -5.70 -33.24 19.30
CA GLU A 3 -5.38 -32.74 17.95
C GLU A 3 -6.09 -31.37 17.76
N PRO A 4 -5.43 -30.40 17.12
CA PRO A 4 -6.10 -29.19 16.67
C PRO A 4 -6.92 -29.49 15.42
N THR A 5 -8.22 -29.42 15.53
CA THR A 5 -9.20 -29.44 14.45
C THR A 5 -8.95 -28.26 13.50
N THR A 6 -8.54 -28.58 12.29
CA THR A 6 -8.48 -27.68 11.14
C THR A 6 -9.92 -27.23 10.79
N GLU A 7 -10.33 -26.06 11.22
CA GLU A 7 -11.50 -25.37 10.65
C GLU A 7 -11.13 -24.82 9.26
N GLN A 8 -11.23 -25.67 8.26
CA GLN A 8 -11.45 -25.24 6.89
C GLN A 8 -12.85 -24.59 6.85
N THR A 9 -12.90 -23.27 6.88
CA THR A 9 -14.10 -22.51 6.56
C THR A 9 -14.46 -22.81 5.10
N THR A 10 -15.40 -23.73 4.90
CA THR A 10 -16.12 -23.95 3.64
C THR A 10 -16.96 -22.72 3.33
N ARG A 11 -16.34 -21.65 2.78
CA ARG A 11 -17.07 -20.67 2.01
C ARG A 11 -17.53 -21.37 0.72
N GLY A 12 -18.84 -21.38 0.48
CA GLY A 12 -19.41 -21.84 -0.80
C GLY A 12 -18.78 -21.11 -1.99
N PRO A 13 -18.97 -21.57 -3.23
CA PRO A 13 -18.30 -21.00 -4.41
C PRO A 13 -18.51 -19.48 -4.41
N ARG A 14 -17.40 -18.73 -4.36
CA ARG A 14 -17.46 -17.27 -4.45
C ARG A 14 -18.11 -16.90 -5.77
N ALA A 15 -19.09 -16.00 -5.73
CA ALA A 15 -19.71 -15.49 -6.95
C ALA A 15 -18.65 -14.76 -7.79
N ILE A 16 -18.52 -15.15 -9.05
CA ILE A 16 -17.62 -14.52 -10.02
C ILE A 16 -18.06 -13.08 -10.24
N THR A 17 -17.13 -12.14 -10.17
CA THR A 17 -17.37 -10.72 -10.48
C THR A 17 -17.22 -10.52 -11.99
N ASP A 18 -18.27 -10.03 -12.64
CA ASP A 18 -18.22 -9.73 -14.08
C ASP A 18 -17.33 -8.52 -14.38
N GLU A 19 -16.68 -8.52 -15.54
CA GLU A 19 -15.81 -7.44 -15.99
C GLU A 19 -16.51 -6.07 -16.02
N ALA A 20 -17.78 -6.03 -16.37
CA ALA A 20 -18.56 -4.80 -16.41
C ALA A 20 -18.67 -4.09 -15.04
N VAL A 21 -18.53 -4.83 -13.94
CA VAL A 21 -18.53 -4.26 -12.58
C VAL A 21 -17.28 -3.41 -12.32
N TRP A 22 -16.15 -3.75 -12.97
CA TRP A 22 -14.89 -3.05 -12.82
C TRP A 22 -14.74 -1.81 -13.72
N THR A 23 -15.50 -1.74 -14.84
CA THR A 23 -15.37 -0.64 -15.81
C THR A 23 -15.42 0.76 -15.18
N PRO A 24 -16.41 1.11 -14.30
CA PRO A 24 -16.43 2.43 -13.66
C PRO A 24 -15.27 2.65 -12.66
N TRP A 25 -14.70 1.56 -12.12
CA TRP A 25 -13.56 1.63 -11.21
C TRP A 25 -12.26 1.96 -11.96
N LEU A 26 -12.15 1.52 -13.20
CA LEU A 26 -11.00 1.78 -14.08
C LEU A 26 -10.95 3.22 -14.59
N ASP A 27 -12.08 3.96 -14.54
CA ASP A 27 -12.13 5.34 -14.97
C ASP A 27 -11.33 6.25 -14.05
N GLY A 28 -10.59 7.18 -14.66
CA GLY A 28 -9.82 8.20 -13.94
C GLY A 28 -8.57 7.68 -13.22
N LEU A 29 -8.08 6.46 -13.54
CA LEU A 29 -6.79 5.99 -13.03
C LEU A 29 -5.66 6.89 -13.52
N ARG A 30 -4.72 7.19 -12.62
CA ARG A 30 -3.47 7.86 -12.97
C ARG A 30 -2.68 6.98 -13.93
N THR A 31 -1.93 7.57 -14.83
CA THR A 31 -1.04 6.82 -15.72
C THR A 31 0.16 6.28 -14.93
N PHE A 32 0.54 5.02 -15.20
CA PHE A 32 1.77 4.43 -14.66
C PHE A 32 2.95 5.34 -15.04
N PRO A 33 3.75 5.81 -14.07
CA PRO A 33 4.82 6.75 -14.32
C PRO A 33 6.02 6.05 -15.00
N ASP A 34 6.68 6.80 -15.86
CA ASP A 34 7.98 6.41 -16.40
C ASP A 34 9.09 7.06 -15.57
N ASP A 35 9.44 6.40 -14.48
CA ASP A 35 10.40 6.92 -13.48
C ASP A 35 11.89 6.69 -13.89
N GLY A 36 12.15 6.32 -15.15
CA GLY A 36 13.52 6.13 -15.65
C GLY A 36 14.22 4.91 -15.07
N TYR A 37 13.50 3.81 -14.85
CA TYR A 37 14.03 2.55 -14.37
C TYR A 37 15.14 2.01 -15.29
N ARG A 38 16.12 1.33 -14.72
CA ARG A 38 17.23 0.68 -15.44
C ARG A 38 17.20 -0.83 -15.24
N HIS A 39 16.77 -1.30 -14.07
CA HIS A 39 16.68 -2.71 -13.72
C HIS A 39 15.37 -2.99 -12.99
N ALA A 40 14.51 -3.77 -13.60
CA ALA A 40 13.22 -4.17 -13.07
C ALA A 40 13.19 -5.69 -12.80
N VAL A 41 12.81 -6.07 -11.61
CA VAL A 41 12.58 -7.47 -11.23
C VAL A 41 11.09 -7.70 -11.03
N VAL A 42 10.54 -8.63 -11.79
CA VAL A 42 9.14 -9.03 -11.73
C VAL A 42 9.03 -10.38 -11.05
N LEU A 43 8.22 -10.48 -10.03
CA LEU A 43 7.95 -11.74 -9.32
C LEU A 43 6.61 -12.31 -9.79
N ALA A 44 6.54 -13.61 -9.97
CA ALA A 44 5.33 -14.36 -10.22
C ALA A 44 5.24 -15.52 -9.23
N ALA A 45 4.05 -15.83 -8.72
CA ALA A 45 3.84 -17.00 -7.90
C ALA A 45 3.81 -18.28 -8.78
N HIS A 46 3.17 -18.16 -9.95
CA HIS A 46 3.00 -19.25 -10.92
C HIS A 46 3.36 -18.77 -12.32
N PRO A 47 3.73 -19.71 -13.23
CA PRO A 47 3.93 -19.38 -14.64
C PRO A 47 2.59 -18.97 -15.27
N ASP A 48 2.38 -17.75 -15.63
CA ASP A 48 1.26 -17.03 -16.25
C ASP A 48 0.88 -15.71 -15.56
N ASP A 49 1.16 -15.57 -14.28
CA ASP A 49 0.81 -14.37 -13.49
C ASP A 49 1.34 -13.08 -14.13
N GLU A 50 2.63 -13.09 -14.53
CA GLU A 50 3.31 -11.93 -15.15
C GLU A 50 2.69 -11.59 -16.51
N THR A 51 2.30 -12.60 -17.25
CA THR A 51 1.65 -12.43 -18.56
C THR A 51 0.23 -11.89 -18.41
N LEU A 52 -0.52 -12.37 -17.43
CA LEU A 52 -1.87 -11.90 -17.15
C LEU A 52 -1.85 -10.46 -16.61
N GLY A 53 -1.05 -10.21 -15.58
CA GLY A 53 -1.12 -8.97 -14.80
C GLY A 53 -0.22 -7.83 -15.27
N ALA A 54 0.89 -8.13 -15.98
CA ALA A 54 1.97 -7.17 -16.22
C ALA A 54 2.63 -7.25 -17.61
N SER A 55 2.09 -8.02 -18.55
CA SER A 55 2.65 -8.23 -19.89
C SER A 55 3.01 -6.93 -20.63
N GLY A 56 2.09 -5.98 -20.66
CA GLY A 56 2.30 -4.71 -21.33
C GLY A 56 3.35 -3.84 -20.65
N VAL A 57 3.41 -3.89 -19.32
CA VAL A 57 4.46 -3.20 -18.54
C VAL A 57 5.82 -3.82 -18.82
N LEU A 58 5.94 -5.17 -18.84
CA LEU A 58 7.19 -5.83 -19.19
C LEU A 58 7.65 -5.44 -20.60
N GLN A 59 6.75 -5.49 -21.59
CA GLN A 59 7.03 -5.07 -22.96
C GLN A 59 7.48 -3.60 -23.02
N HIS A 60 6.79 -2.71 -22.28
CA HIS A 60 7.12 -1.28 -22.24
C HIS A 60 8.53 -1.04 -21.67
N LEU A 61 8.85 -1.67 -20.54
CA LEU A 61 10.16 -1.55 -19.90
C LEU A 61 11.27 -2.09 -20.82
N HIS A 62 11.07 -3.26 -21.41
CA HIS A 62 12.01 -3.88 -22.34
C HIS A 62 12.23 -3.03 -23.59
N ASP A 63 11.17 -2.50 -24.21
CA ASP A 63 11.25 -1.64 -25.41
C ASP A 63 12.02 -0.32 -25.11
N ARG A 64 12.10 0.10 -23.83
CA ARG A 64 12.89 1.25 -23.38
C ARG A 64 14.33 0.90 -22.96
N GLY A 65 14.73 -0.35 -23.10
CA GLY A 65 16.08 -0.81 -22.77
C GLY A 65 16.32 -1.03 -21.27
N VAL A 66 15.24 -1.16 -20.48
CA VAL A 66 15.35 -1.56 -19.08
C VAL A 66 15.72 -3.05 -19.03
N THR A 67 16.70 -3.41 -18.20
CA THR A 67 16.97 -4.81 -17.89
C THR A 67 15.78 -5.37 -17.10
N VAL A 68 15.08 -6.36 -17.67
CA VAL A 68 13.94 -7.01 -17.03
C VAL A 68 14.34 -8.44 -16.66
N GLU A 69 14.15 -8.80 -15.40
CA GLU A 69 14.29 -10.17 -14.90
C GLU A 69 12.96 -10.66 -14.34
N LEU A 70 12.65 -11.92 -14.58
CA LEU A 70 11.45 -12.59 -14.06
C LEU A 70 11.88 -13.65 -13.04
N VAL A 71 11.28 -13.61 -11.85
CA VAL A 71 11.45 -14.62 -10.81
C VAL A 71 10.14 -15.36 -10.62
N VAL A 72 10.12 -16.67 -10.85
CA VAL A 72 8.93 -17.50 -10.70
C VAL A 72 9.10 -18.42 -9.48
N ALA A 73 8.20 -18.31 -8.52
CA ALA A 73 8.33 -18.97 -7.22
C ALA A 73 8.07 -20.48 -7.30
N THR A 74 7.05 -20.89 -8.05
CA THR A 74 6.65 -22.31 -8.20
C THR A 74 6.56 -22.71 -9.67
N ASP A 75 6.48 -23.99 -9.93
CA ASP A 75 6.22 -24.48 -11.28
C ASP A 75 4.71 -24.54 -11.61
N GLY A 76 3.84 -24.18 -10.64
CA GLY A 76 2.40 -24.27 -10.78
C GLY A 76 1.89 -25.69 -10.92
N GLU A 77 2.61 -26.64 -10.35
CA GLU A 77 2.40 -28.09 -10.50
C GLU A 77 1.18 -28.61 -9.74
N ALA A 78 0.65 -27.82 -8.80
CA ALA A 78 -0.55 -28.19 -8.05
C ALA A 78 -1.85 -27.57 -8.59
N ALA A 79 -1.82 -27.00 -9.81
CA ALA A 79 -2.99 -26.35 -10.42
C ALA A 79 -4.25 -27.26 -10.46
N PHE A 80 -4.07 -28.57 -10.58
CA PHE A 80 -5.17 -29.53 -10.56
C PHE A 80 -5.06 -30.46 -9.34
N PRO A 81 -6.13 -30.56 -8.52
CA PRO A 81 -6.04 -31.18 -7.19
C PRO A 81 -5.85 -32.71 -7.19
N ARG A 82 -6.23 -33.39 -8.29
CA ARG A 82 -6.26 -34.88 -8.36
C ARG A 82 -5.07 -35.47 -9.05
N LEU A 83 -4.04 -34.71 -9.39
CA LEU A 83 -2.84 -35.23 -10.03
C LEU A 83 -1.98 -36.01 -9.04
N SER A 84 -1.42 -37.13 -9.52
CA SER A 84 -0.34 -37.85 -8.84
C SER A 84 0.95 -37.05 -8.81
N ALA A 85 1.89 -37.45 -7.96
CA ALA A 85 3.19 -36.78 -7.88
C ALA A 85 3.94 -36.74 -9.22
N ALA A 86 3.87 -37.81 -10.01
CA ALA A 86 4.50 -37.87 -11.33
C ALA A 86 3.84 -36.93 -12.34
N GLU A 87 2.50 -36.85 -12.35
CA GLU A 87 1.75 -35.93 -13.20
C GLU A 87 2.00 -34.46 -12.82
N ARG A 88 2.16 -34.13 -11.53
CA ARG A 88 2.54 -32.80 -11.07
C ARG A 88 3.92 -32.41 -11.60
N VAL A 89 4.91 -33.30 -11.49
CA VAL A 89 6.26 -33.03 -12.04
C VAL A 89 6.20 -32.74 -13.54
N GLU A 90 5.42 -33.54 -14.28
CA GLU A 90 5.26 -33.34 -15.73
C GLU A 90 4.52 -32.03 -16.04
N LEU A 91 3.47 -31.70 -15.29
CA LEU A 91 2.75 -30.42 -15.44
C LEU A 91 3.70 -29.23 -15.19
N GLY A 92 4.51 -29.27 -14.14
CA GLY A 92 5.50 -28.22 -13.86
C GLY A 92 6.48 -28.05 -15.02
N ARG A 93 6.96 -29.16 -15.61
CA ARG A 93 7.84 -29.10 -16.79
C ARG A 93 7.14 -28.49 -18.00
N VAL A 94 5.87 -28.82 -18.23
CA VAL A 94 5.06 -28.21 -19.30
C VAL A 94 4.90 -26.73 -19.08
N ARG A 95 4.52 -26.30 -17.89
CA ARG A 95 4.29 -24.88 -17.56
C ARG A 95 5.56 -24.04 -17.68
N ARG A 96 6.73 -24.57 -17.32
CA ARG A 96 8.02 -23.90 -17.59
C ARG A 96 8.24 -23.69 -19.09
N HIS A 97 7.89 -24.67 -19.92
CA HIS A 97 8.02 -24.54 -21.38
C HIS A 97 7.02 -23.50 -21.92
N GLU A 98 5.78 -23.54 -21.47
CA GLU A 98 4.73 -22.59 -21.87
C GLU A 98 5.11 -21.15 -21.52
N LEU A 99 5.71 -20.89 -20.36
CA LEU A 99 6.22 -19.58 -19.99
C LEU A 99 7.28 -19.07 -20.99
N HIS A 100 8.22 -19.91 -21.38
CA HIS A 100 9.23 -19.49 -22.37
C HIS A 100 8.61 -19.22 -23.74
N GLU A 101 7.63 -20.00 -24.17
CA GLU A 101 6.89 -19.73 -25.41
C GLU A 101 6.06 -18.44 -25.29
N SER A 102 5.45 -18.19 -24.15
CA SER A 102 4.73 -16.96 -23.85
C SER A 102 5.65 -15.73 -23.95
N LEU A 103 6.82 -15.75 -23.31
CA LEU A 103 7.80 -14.66 -23.40
C LEU A 103 8.25 -14.40 -24.85
N ARG A 104 8.50 -15.45 -25.63
CA ARG A 104 8.82 -15.29 -27.06
C ARG A 104 7.68 -14.65 -27.84
N ALA A 105 6.43 -15.09 -27.61
CA ALA A 105 5.26 -14.53 -28.27
C ALA A 105 5.02 -13.08 -27.91
N GLN A 106 5.44 -12.66 -26.72
CA GLN A 106 5.39 -11.28 -26.26
C GLN A 106 6.54 -10.39 -26.79
N GLY A 107 7.51 -10.96 -27.51
CA GLY A 107 8.70 -10.23 -27.96
C GLY A 107 9.75 -10.03 -26.86
N LEU A 108 9.77 -10.90 -25.86
CA LEU A 108 10.65 -10.84 -24.67
C LEU A 108 11.56 -12.11 -24.59
N PRO A 109 12.21 -12.54 -25.68
CA PRO A 109 12.95 -13.81 -25.68
C PRO A 109 14.19 -13.78 -24.79
N ASP A 110 14.73 -12.61 -24.49
CA ASP A 110 15.99 -12.41 -23.78
C ASP A 110 15.78 -12.11 -22.28
N VAL A 111 14.52 -12.11 -21.80
CA VAL A 111 14.23 -11.93 -20.37
C VAL A 111 14.77 -13.13 -19.60
N ALA A 112 15.66 -12.86 -18.64
CA ALA A 112 16.18 -13.89 -17.73
C ALA A 112 15.10 -14.36 -16.79
N VAL A 113 14.96 -15.69 -16.65
CA VAL A 113 13.97 -16.32 -15.77
C VAL A 113 14.67 -17.09 -14.66
N TRP A 114 14.40 -16.68 -13.41
CA TRP A 114 14.84 -17.35 -12.18
C TRP A 114 13.73 -18.27 -11.67
N TRP A 115 14.01 -19.58 -11.62
CA TRP A 115 13.08 -20.56 -11.09
C TRP A 115 13.45 -20.91 -9.66
N LEU A 116 12.56 -20.63 -8.70
CA LEU A 116 12.84 -20.93 -7.29
C LEU A 116 12.49 -22.38 -6.94
N GLY A 117 11.50 -22.99 -7.63
CA GLY A 117 11.13 -24.38 -7.45
C GLY A 117 10.52 -24.69 -6.08
N LEU A 118 9.92 -23.68 -5.44
CA LEU A 118 9.16 -23.84 -4.21
C LEU A 118 7.82 -24.56 -4.50
N PRO A 119 7.22 -25.24 -3.51
CA PRO A 119 6.00 -26.01 -3.73
C PRO A 119 4.81 -25.10 -4.00
N ASP A 120 4.11 -25.34 -5.12
CA ASP A 120 2.84 -24.69 -5.46
C ASP A 120 1.75 -25.00 -4.41
N SER A 121 0.92 -24.00 -4.11
CA SER A 121 -0.10 -24.02 -3.06
C SER A 121 0.49 -24.15 -1.63
N GLY A 122 1.81 -23.93 -1.48
CA GLY A 122 2.54 -24.10 -0.23
C GLY A 122 3.37 -22.90 0.23
N LEU A 123 3.43 -21.81 -0.55
CA LEU A 123 4.35 -20.71 -0.29
C LEU A 123 4.15 -20.03 1.07
N ALA A 124 2.93 -20.06 1.63
CA ALA A 124 2.66 -19.52 2.95
C ALA A 124 3.51 -20.16 4.06
N ALA A 125 3.89 -21.43 3.91
CA ALA A 125 4.75 -22.16 4.84
C ALA A 125 6.27 -22.01 4.53
N HIS A 126 6.62 -21.45 3.37
CA HIS A 126 8.00 -21.32 2.87
C HIS A 126 8.48 -19.87 2.78
N ARG A 127 7.88 -18.95 3.57
CA ARG A 127 8.16 -17.49 3.48
C ARG A 127 9.61 -17.12 3.77
N ASP A 128 10.27 -17.81 4.69
CA ASP A 128 11.66 -17.53 5.03
C ASP A 128 12.61 -18.03 3.93
N GLU A 129 12.37 -19.23 3.39
CA GLU A 129 13.13 -19.77 2.26
C GLU A 129 12.95 -18.89 1.00
N LEU A 130 11.73 -18.46 0.72
CA LEU A 130 11.42 -17.50 -0.35
C LEU A 130 12.18 -16.18 -0.15
N ALA A 131 12.26 -15.66 1.08
CA ALA A 131 12.99 -14.42 1.38
C ALA A 131 14.47 -14.56 1.09
N ASP A 132 15.09 -15.67 1.53
CA ASP A 132 16.51 -15.95 1.30
C ASP A 132 16.81 -16.03 -0.20
N MET A 133 15.96 -16.73 -0.96
CA MET A 133 16.13 -16.89 -2.42
C MET A 133 15.92 -15.58 -3.21
N LEU A 134 15.09 -14.66 -2.72
CA LEU A 134 14.82 -13.37 -3.37
C LEU A 134 15.89 -12.32 -3.12
N THR A 135 16.74 -12.50 -2.10
CA THR A 135 17.76 -11.49 -1.73
C THR A 135 18.72 -11.21 -2.88
N GLY A 136 19.19 -12.25 -3.59
CA GLY A 136 20.10 -12.08 -4.73
C GLY A 136 19.45 -11.37 -5.92
N PRO A 137 18.34 -11.89 -6.47
CA PRO A 137 17.65 -11.26 -7.62
C PRO A 137 17.23 -9.81 -7.38
N LEU A 138 16.85 -9.43 -6.16
CA LEU A 138 16.36 -8.08 -5.83
C LEU A 138 17.47 -7.09 -5.44
N ALA A 139 18.72 -7.54 -5.22
CA ALA A 139 19.77 -6.72 -4.62
C ALA A 139 20.02 -5.38 -5.33
N ASP A 140 20.03 -5.38 -6.66
CA ASP A 140 20.33 -4.21 -7.50
C ASP A 140 19.10 -3.69 -8.26
N ALA A 141 17.88 -4.18 -7.91
CA ALA A 141 16.65 -3.76 -8.57
C ALA A 141 16.27 -2.33 -8.18
N ASP A 142 16.08 -1.45 -9.16
CA ASP A 142 15.48 -0.14 -8.93
C ASP A 142 13.95 -0.14 -9.06
N MET A 143 13.39 -1.21 -9.66
CA MET A 143 11.96 -1.50 -9.65
C MET A 143 11.70 -2.96 -9.25
N CYS A 144 10.76 -3.19 -8.33
CA CYS A 144 10.22 -4.50 -7.97
C CYS A 144 8.72 -4.51 -8.24
N LEU A 145 8.25 -5.48 -9.05
CA LEU A 145 6.84 -5.68 -9.37
C LEU A 145 6.40 -7.07 -8.94
N VAL A 146 5.44 -7.17 -8.04
CA VAL A 146 5.02 -8.41 -7.39
C VAL A 146 3.51 -8.66 -7.56
N PRO A 147 3.01 -9.90 -7.39
CA PRO A 147 1.58 -10.11 -7.20
C PRO A 147 1.07 -9.29 -6.00
N TRP A 148 -0.13 -8.71 -6.11
CA TRP A 148 -0.66 -7.88 -5.05
C TRP A 148 -0.84 -8.65 -3.73
N PRO A 149 -0.28 -8.16 -2.58
CA PRO A 149 -0.38 -8.86 -1.29
C PRO A 149 -1.80 -9.06 -0.76
N GLY A 150 -2.75 -8.26 -1.23
CA GLY A 150 -4.19 -8.42 -0.91
C GLY A 150 -4.95 -9.32 -1.87
N ASP A 151 -4.27 -9.96 -2.83
CA ASP A 151 -4.90 -10.88 -3.77
C ASP A 151 -5.50 -12.08 -3.02
N PRO A 152 -6.67 -12.59 -3.42
CA PRO A 152 -7.31 -13.73 -2.76
C PRO A 152 -6.54 -15.06 -2.79
N HIS A 153 -5.50 -15.19 -3.62
CA HIS A 153 -4.68 -16.40 -3.71
C HIS A 153 -3.56 -16.38 -2.65
N PRO A 154 -3.43 -17.44 -1.78
CA PRO A 154 -2.43 -17.43 -0.70
C PRO A 154 -0.98 -17.32 -1.18
N ASP A 155 -0.63 -17.94 -2.33
CA ASP A 155 0.72 -17.87 -2.88
C ASP A 155 1.03 -16.47 -3.43
N HIS A 156 0.05 -15.78 -4.03
CA HIS A 156 0.20 -14.36 -4.44
C HIS A 156 0.46 -13.47 -3.22
N GLN A 157 -0.27 -13.69 -2.13
CA GLN A 157 -0.04 -12.99 -0.87
C GLN A 157 1.39 -13.22 -0.38
N ALA A 158 1.84 -14.48 -0.35
CA ALA A 158 3.17 -14.84 0.12
C ALA A 158 4.28 -14.21 -0.72
N VAL A 159 4.22 -14.33 -2.06
CA VAL A 159 5.21 -13.72 -2.98
C VAL A 159 5.17 -12.20 -2.89
N GLY A 160 3.97 -11.61 -2.86
CA GLY A 160 3.79 -10.18 -2.74
C GLY A 160 4.38 -9.62 -1.45
N GLU A 161 3.99 -10.15 -0.30
CA GLU A 161 4.47 -9.69 1.01
C GLU A 161 5.98 -9.89 1.18
N VAL A 162 6.50 -11.06 0.81
CA VAL A 162 7.93 -11.37 0.95
C VAL A 162 8.77 -10.53 -0.02
N GLY A 163 8.36 -10.43 -1.30
CA GLY A 163 9.05 -9.63 -2.31
C GLY A 163 9.15 -8.14 -1.90
N LEU A 164 8.04 -7.55 -1.45
CA LEU A 164 8.01 -6.17 -0.97
C LEU A 164 8.86 -5.97 0.29
N ARG A 165 8.94 -6.97 1.17
CA ARG A 165 9.76 -6.93 2.38
C ARG A 165 11.26 -7.02 2.07
N VAL A 166 11.66 -7.89 1.14
CA VAL A 166 13.06 -8.15 0.78
C VAL A 166 13.62 -7.06 -0.12
N ALA A 167 12.81 -6.48 -1.01
CA ALA A 167 13.25 -5.42 -1.91
C ALA A 167 13.99 -4.31 -1.14
N PRO A 168 15.15 -3.81 -1.66
CA PRO A 168 15.87 -2.70 -1.05
C PRO A 168 14.98 -1.49 -0.77
N LEU A 169 15.35 -0.67 0.23
CA LEU A 169 14.55 0.50 0.62
C LEU A 169 14.49 1.58 -0.48
N THR A 170 15.44 1.57 -1.39
CA THR A 170 15.53 2.49 -2.54
C THR A 170 14.76 2.01 -3.76
N THR A 171 14.26 0.76 -3.76
CA THR A 171 13.54 0.16 -4.88
C THR A 171 12.13 0.71 -4.97
N HIS A 172 11.71 1.13 -6.16
CA HIS A 172 10.32 1.45 -6.45
C HIS A 172 9.48 0.18 -6.44
N ARG A 173 8.47 0.13 -5.58
CA ARG A 173 7.68 -1.07 -5.33
C ARG A 173 6.29 -0.95 -5.90
N TRP A 174 5.94 -1.95 -6.71
CA TRP A 174 4.67 -2.05 -7.41
C TRP A 174 4.08 -3.43 -7.22
N SER A 175 2.76 -3.52 -7.30
CA SER A 175 2.09 -4.82 -7.35
C SER A 175 1.01 -4.86 -8.42
N TYR A 176 0.67 -6.07 -8.86
CA TYR A 176 -0.36 -6.31 -9.87
C TYR A 176 -1.38 -7.34 -9.38
N PRO A 177 -2.70 -7.09 -9.58
CA PRO A 177 -3.75 -7.99 -9.14
C PRO A 177 -4.06 -9.06 -10.19
N ILE A 178 -4.33 -10.29 -9.73
CA ILE A 178 -4.77 -11.41 -10.56
C ILE A 178 -6.17 -11.87 -10.18
N TRP A 179 -6.34 -12.58 -9.06
CA TRP A 179 -7.64 -13.10 -8.62
C TRP A 179 -8.55 -12.03 -8.02
N MET A 180 -8.02 -10.87 -7.69
CA MET A 180 -8.80 -9.72 -7.27
C MET A 180 -9.96 -9.45 -8.23
N TRP A 181 -9.68 -9.40 -9.53
CA TRP A 181 -10.66 -9.10 -10.56
C TRP A 181 -11.84 -10.07 -10.57
N HIS A 182 -11.56 -11.32 -10.30
CA HIS A 182 -12.52 -12.41 -10.42
C HIS A 182 -13.36 -12.61 -9.15
N TRP A 183 -12.78 -12.37 -7.96
CA TRP A 183 -13.39 -12.70 -6.67
C TRP A 183 -13.70 -11.52 -5.76
N LEU A 184 -13.14 -10.34 -6.01
CA LEU A 184 -13.45 -9.13 -5.26
C LEU A 184 -14.34 -8.18 -6.07
N ARG A 185 -14.79 -7.13 -5.41
CA ARG A 185 -15.59 -6.04 -6.01
C ARG A 185 -14.93 -4.70 -5.74
N PRO A 186 -15.18 -3.65 -6.56
CA PRO A 186 -14.58 -2.33 -6.41
C PRO A 186 -14.71 -1.68 -5.03
N ARG A 187 -15.72 -2.06 -4.26
CA ARG A 187 -16.02 -1.51 -2.92
C ARG A 187 -15.60 -2.42 -1.77
N ASP A 188 -14.99 -3.56 -2.05
CA ASP A 188 -14.51 -4.44 -1.00
C ASP A 188 -13.35 -3.79 -0.27
N LEU A 189 -13.34 -3.97 1.07
CA LEU A 189 -12.27 -3.47 1.91
C LEU A 189 -10.92 -4.04 1.46
N GLY A 190 -9.94 -3.16 1.34
CA GLY A 190 -8.58 -3.52 0.93
C GLY A 190 -8.29 -3.33 -0.55
N VAL A 191 -9.29 -3.15 -1.45
CA VAL A 191 -9.02 -2.82 -2.87
C VAL A 191 -8.43 -1.40 -2.97
N PRO A 192 -7.13 -1.24 -3.34
CA PRO A 192 -6.41 0.00 -3.12
C PRO A 192 -6.58 1.00 -4.28
N LYS A 193 -7.80 1.51 -4.52
CA LYS A 193 -8.07 2.43 -5.64
C LYS A 193 -7.19 3.70 -5.61
N SER A 194 -6.92 4.24 -4.43
CA SER A 194 -6.10 5.44 -4.27
C SER A 194 -4.64 5.25 -4.70
N ARG A 195 -4.16 4.01 -4.73
CA ARG A 195 -2.82 3.60 -5.16
C ARG A 195 -2.78 3.00 -6.56
N ALA A 196 -3.93 2.93 -7.25
CA ALA A 196 -4.05 2.32 -8.56
C ALA A 196 -3.57 3.26 -9.68
N PHE A 197 -2.81 2.67 -10.60
CA PHE A 197 -2.33 3.30 -11.83
C PHE A 197 -2.69 2.43 -13.02
N GLY A 198 -3.03 3.05 -14.14
CA GLY A 198 -3.30 2.37 -15.41
C GLY A 198 -2.10 2.48 -16.35
N HIS A 199 -1.65 1.36 -16.91
CA HIS A 199 -0.71 1.34 -18.03
C HIS A 199 -1.50 1.06 -19.31
N PRO A 200 -1.69 2.07 -20.20
CA PRO A 200 -2.42 1.87 -21.45
C PRO A 200 -1.62 0.97 -22.39
N LEU A 201 -2.29 0.04 -23.05
CA LEU A 201 -1.70 -0.88 -24.01
C LEU A 201 -1.96 -0.43 -25.44
N THR A 202 -0.92 -0.32 -26.24
CA THR A 202 -1.06 -0.20 -27.69
C THR A 202 -1.68 -1.47 -28.28
N THR A 203 -2.28 -1.38 -29.46
CA THR A 203 -2.81 -2.58 -30.15
C THR A 203 -1.77 -3.67 -30.31
N GLY A 204 -0.52 -3.31 -30.65
CA GLY A 204 0.57 -4.27 -30.78
C GLY A 204 0.93 -4.96 -29.45
N GLN A 205 0.84 -4.26 -28.33
CA GLN A 205 1.06 -4.85 -27.01
C GLN A 205 -0.10 -5.79 -26.62
N GLN A 206 -1.34 -5.40 -26.93
CA GLN A 206 -2.51 -6.25 -26.72
C GLN A 206 -2.42 -7.56 -27.52
N ASP A 207 -2.03 -7.47 -28.81
CA ASP A 207 -1.86 -8.65 -29.69
C ASP A 207 -0.77 -9.58 -29.16
N ARG A 208 0.39 -9.03 -28.75
CA ARG A 208 1.48 -9.81 -28.16
C ARG A 208 1.08 -10.44 -26.82
N LYS A 209 0.36 -9.71 -25.96
CA LYS A 209 -0.18 -10.24 -24.72
C LYS A 209 -1.15 -11.40 -24.98
N ALA A 210 -2.08 -11.23 -25.91
CA ALA A 210 -3.02 -12.29 -26.26
C ALA A 210 -2.30 -13.54 -26.79
N ALA A 211 -1.26 -13.36 -27.61
CA ALA A 211 -0.42 -14.47 -28.07
C ALA A 211 0.35 -15.15 -26.93
N GLY A 212 0.86 -14.37 -25.98
CA GLY A 212 1.50 -14.87 -24.76
C GLY A 212 0.55 -15.69 -23.90
N VAL A 213 -0.66 -15.18 -23.64
CA VAL A 213 -1.70 -15.93 -22.90
C VAL A 213 -2.05 -17.24 -23.59
N ALA A 214 -2.16 -17.23 -24.91
CA ALA A 214 -2.50 -18.44 -25.68
C ALA A 214 -1.44 -19.55 -25.61
N ALA A 215 -0.22 -19.24 -25.19
CA ALA A 215 0.83 -20.24 -24.99
C ALA A 215 0.60 -21.14 -23.77
N PHE A 216 -0.19 -20.70 -22.78
CA PHE A 216 -0.48 -21.50 -21.57
C PHE A 216 -1.60 -22.51 -21.79
N THR A 217 -1.42 -23.42 -22.74
CA THR A 217 -2.45 -24.40 -23.13
C THR A 217 -2.90 -25.27 -21.98
N SER A 218 -1.96 -25.64 -21.08
CA SER A 218 -2.28 -26.45 -19.89
C SER A 218 -3.26 -25.76 -18.93
N GLN A 219 -3.38 -24.43 -19.00
CA GLN A 219 -4.28 -23.64 -18.14
C GLN A 219 -5.57 -23.24 -18.85
N LEU A 220 -5.56 -23.26 -20.19
CA LEU A 220 -6.69 -22.91 -21.05
C LEU A 220 -7.58 -24.11 -21.39
N GLU A 221 -7.03 -25.32 -21.33
CA GLU A 221 -7.72 -26.56 -21.60
C GLU A 221 -8.13 -27.28 -20.31
N PRO A 222 -9.10 -28.21 -20.36
CA PRO A 222 -9.44 -29.06 -19.22
C PRO A 222 -8.22 -29.80 -18.68
N GLY A 223 -8.08 -29.86 -17.37
CA GLY A 223 -6.99 -30.56 -16.72
C GLY A 223 -6.98 -32.07 -17.01
N PRO A 224 -5.80 -32.72 -16.88
CA PRO A 224 -5.67 -34.16 -17.09
C PRO A 224 -6.56 -35.00 -16.16
N ASP A 225 -6.94 -34.44 -15.00
CA ASP A 225 -7.83 -35.03 -14.01
C ASP A 225 -9.33 -34.82 -14.32
N GLY A 226 -9.65 -34.17 -15.44
CA GLY A 226 -11.01 -33.81 -15.85
C GLY A 226 -11.55 -32.54 -15.16
N SER A 227 -10.71 -31.82 -14.47
CA SER A 227 -11.08 -30.48 -13.90
C SER A 227 -11.27 -29.48 -15.03
N ALA A 228 -12.09 -28.45 -14.76
CA ALA A 228 -12.26 -27.32 -15.68
C ALA A 228 -10.94 -26.55 -15.86
N PRO A 229 -10.78 -25.82 -16.99
CA PRO A 229 -9.64 -24.92 -17.18
C PRO A 229 -9.47 -23.95 -16.02
N ILE A 230 -8.25 -23.69 -15.63
CA ILE A 230 -7.91 -22.68 -14.59
C ILE A 230 -8.24 -21.28 -15.12
N LEU A 231 -7.78 -20.97 -16.34
CA LEU A 231 -8.04 -19.70 -17.01
C LEU A 231 -9.34 -19.78 -17.83
N SER A 232 -10.47 -19.70 -17.13
CA SER A 232 -11.77 -19.71 -17.79
C SER A 232 -11.96 -18.46 -18.68
N PRO A 233 -12.87 -18.51 -19.69
CA PRO A 233 -13.20 -17.32 -20.50
C PRO A 233 -13.69 -16.14 -19.67
N ALA A 234 -14.32 -16.39 -18.51
CA ALA A 234 -14.75 -15.35 -17.58
C ALA A 234 -13.55 -14.65 -16.91
N MET A 235 -12.52 -15.43 -16.52
CA MET A 235 -11.27 -14.91 -15.96
C MET A 235 -10.51 -14.10 -17.00
N LEU A 236 -10.35 -14.62 -18.21
CA LEU A 236 -9.57 -14.01 -19.28
C LEU A 236 -10.12 -12.63 -19.71
N ARG A 237 -11.44 -12.40 -19.59
CA ARG A 237 -12.03 -11.08 -19.90
C ARG A 237 -11.40 -9.94 -19.09
N HIS A 238 -10.97 -10.20 -17.85
CA HIS A 238 -10.32 -9.20 -17.02
C HIS A 238 -8.92 -8.78 -17.53
N PHE A 239 -8.28 -9.64 -18.31
CA PHE A 239 -6.92 -9.41 -18.84
C PHE A 239 -6.89 -9.01 -20.32
N ALA A 240 -8.05 -9.04 -20.99
CA ALA A 240 -8.20 -8.60 -22.39
C ALA A 240 -8.46 -7.08 -22.54
N ARG A 241 -8.22 -6.28 -21.50
CA ARG A 241 -8.42 -4.83 -21.49
C ARG A 241 -7.36 -4.12 -22.33
N ASP A 242 -7.67 -2.87 -22.70
CA ASP A 242 -6.74 -1.93 -23.32
C ASP A 242 -5.73 -1.32 -22.33
N ARG A 243 -5.69 -1.81 -21.11
CA ARG A 243 -4.81 -1.35 -20.02
C ARG A 243 -4.54 -2.43 -19.00
N GLU A 244 -3.39 -2.35 -18.36
CA GLU A 244 -3.06 -3.06 -17.14
C GLU A 244 -3.18 -2.14 -15.93
N VAL A 245 -3.40 -2.72 -14.75
CA VAL A 245 -3.51 -1.97 -13.51
C VAL A 245 -2.44 -2.42 -12.54
N LEU A 246 -1.71 -1.45 -12.04
CA LEU A 246 -0.68 -1.64 -11.03
C LEU A 246 -1.03 -0.83 -9.79
N PHE A 247 -0.62 -1.31 -8.64
CA PHE A 247 -0.70 -0.57 -7.39
C PHE A 247 0.70 -0.11 -6.99
N ARG A 248 0.84 1.19 -6.71
CA ARG A 248 2.07 1.69 -6.10
C ARG A 248 2.07 1.26 -4.63
N GLU A 249 3.11 0.55 -4.23
CA GLU A 249 3.22 0.11 -2.85
C GLU A 249 3.81 1.21 -1.95
N PRO A 250 3.32 1.33 -0.71
CA PRO A 250 3.75 2.38 0.20
C PRO A 250 5.26 2.34 0.47
N PRO A 251 5.94 3.48 0.65
CA PRO A 251 7.32 3.49 1.12
C PRO A 251 7.44 2.82 2.50
N ARG A 252 8.63 2.34 2.85
CA ARG A 252 8.90 1.64 4.12
C ARG A 252 9.60 2.52 5.15
N ARG A 253 9.83 3.78 4.82
CA ARG A 253 10.42 4.77 5.71
C ARG A 253 9.48 5.93 5.87
N SER A 254 9.63 6.64 6.98
CA SER A 254 8.97 7.92 7.20
C SER A 254 9.25 8.86 6.03
N ALA A 255 8.25 9.65 5.67
CA ALA A 255 8.38 10.60 4.57
C ALA A 255 9.52 11.61 4.88
N PRO A 256 10.44 11.85 3.93
CA PRO A 256 11.57 12.73 4.16
C PRO A 256 11.13 14.18 4.32
N VAL A 257 11.74 14.89 5.26
CA VAL A 257 11.43 16.31 5.55
C VAL A 257 11.65 17.20 4.33
N GLU A 258 12.66 16.88 3.53
CA GLU A 258 13.02 17.59 2.30
C GLU A 258 11.84 17.66 1.32
N ARG A 259 11.05 16.60 1.24
CA ARG A 259 9.85 16.54 0.39
C ARG A 259 8.83 17.58 0.79
N PHE A 260 8.65 17.81 2.08
CA PHE A 260 7.73 18.85 2.60
C PHE A 260 8.32 20.23 2.42
N ALA A 261 9.64 20.40 2.61
CA ALA A 261 10.32 21.67 2.38
C ALA A 261 10.17 22.15 0.91
N GLU A 262 10.28 21.21 -0.05
CA GLU A 262 10.05 21.48 -1.48
C GLU A 262 8.63 22.02 -1.76
N LEU A 263 7.61 21.57 -1.03
CA LEU A 263 6.23 22.03 -1.22
C LEU A 263 6.03 23.50 -0.81
N TYR A 264 6.82 23.98 0.14
CA TYR A 264 6.82 25.40 0.54
C TYR A 264 7.63 26.30 -0.41
N ASP A 265 8.44 25.71 -1.33
CA ASP A 265 9.23 26.51 -2.27
C ASP A 265 8.31 27.20 -3.31
N GLY A 266 8.17 28.51 -3.16
CA GLY A 266 7.30 29.33 -3.99
C GLY A 266 5.79 29.23 -3.71
N ASN A 267 5.37 28.47 -2.68
CA ASN A 267 3.99 28.35 -2.25
C ASN A 267 3.85 28.43 -0.73
N ALA A 268 3.32 29.54 -0.23
CA ALA A 268 3.16 29.77 1.20
C ALA A 268 2.10 28.89 1.87
N ASP A 269 1.11 28.36 1.12
CA ASP A 269 0.04 27.48 1.62
C ASP A 269 -0.14 26.28 0.67
N PRO A 270 0.76 25.29 0.73
CA PRO A 270 0.74 24.16 -0.20
C PRO A 270 -0.54 23.33 -0.18
N TRP A 271 -1.25 23.31 0.92
CA TRP A 271 -2.47 22.52 1.11
C TRP A 271 -3.75 23.36 1.14
N GLY A 272 -3.65 24.69 1.02
CA GLY A 272 -4.80 25.59 1.06
C GLY A 272 -5.51 25.60 2.41
N VAL A 273 -4.76 25.42 3.52
CA VAL A 273 -5.34 25.28 4.87
C VAL A 273 -6.13 26.52 5.32
N THR A 274 -5.84 27.69 4.76
CA THR A 274 -6.53 28.92 5.09
C THR A 274 -7.80 29.14 4.26
N GLU A 275 -7.80 28.75 2.98
CA GLU A 275 -8.87 29.08 2.04
C GLU A 275 -9.81 27.91 1.71
N SER A 276 -9.33 26.67 1.79
CA SER A 276 -10.11 25.48 1.45
C SER A 276 -11.29 25.29 2.41
N TRP A 277 -12.49 25.08 1.84
CA TRP A 277 -13.66 24.66 2.62
C TRP A 277 -13.43 23.33 3.34
N TYR A 278 -12.78 22.39 2.67
CA TYR A 278 -12.43 21.09 3.23
C TYR A 278 -11.60 21.25 4.51
N GLU A 279 -10.51 22.02 4.46
CA GLU A 279 -9.61 22.23 5.59
C GLU A 279 -10.31 22.94 6.78
N ARG A 280 -11.11 23.98 6.51
CA ARG A 280 -11.89 24.64 7.56
C ARG A 280 -12.90 23.72 8.20
N ARG A 281 -13.61 22.90 7.40
CA ARG A 281 -14.59 21.93 7.89
C ARG A 281 -13.90 20.86 8.73
N LYS A 282 -12.81 20.28 8.25
CA LYS A 282 -12.03 19.24 8.94
C LYS A 282 -11.59 19.72 10.32
N ARG A 283 -10.98 20.94 10.42
CA ARG A 283 -10.59 21.57 11.68
C ARG A 283 -11.78 21.76 12.62
N ALA A 284 -12.88 22.32 12.11
CA ALA A 284 -14.07 22.57 12.93
C ALA A 284 -14.64 21.25 13.50
N VAL A 285 -14.72 20.19 12.71
CA VAL A 285 -15.18 18.86 13.18
C VAL A 285 -14.20 18.30 14.22
N ALA A 286 -12.88 18.33 13.95
CA ALA A 286 -11.88 17.84 14.88
C ALA A 286 -11.96 18.54 16.25
N LEU A 287 -12.06 19.89 16.26
CA LEU A 287 -12.19 20.69 17.49
C LEU A 287 -13.52 20.45 18.21
N ALA A 288 -14.62 20.21 17.48
CA ALA A 288 -15.93 19.88 18.05
C ALA A 288 -15.96 18.50 18.73
N CYS A 289 -15.10 17.57 18.29
CA CYS A 289 -14.95 16.26 18.90
C CYS A 289 -14.26 16.29 20.29
N LEU A 290 -13.55 17.36 20.63
CA LEU A 290 -12.84 17.48 21.90
C LEU A 290 -13.83 17.64 23.08
N PRO A 291 -13.79 16.73 24.09
CA PRO A 291 -14.78 16.68 25.15
C PRO A 291 -14.59 17.74 26.26
N THR A 292 -13.44 18.45 26.26
CA THR A 292 -13.09 19.42 27.29
C THR A 292 -13.07 20.83 26.71
N GLU A 293 -13.67 21.81 27.39
CA GLU A 293 -13.74 23.19 26.96
C GLU A 293 -12.35 23.85 26.96
N GLU A 294 -11.57 23.66 28.04
CA GLU A 294 -10.22 24.17 28.21
C GLU A 294 -9.23 23.07 28.55
N TYR A 295 -8.01 23.21 28.01
CA TYR A 295 -6.86 22.33 28.28
C TYR A 295 -5.74 23.10 28.98
N GLY A 296 -4.89 22.41 29.74
CA GLY A 296 -3.66 22.96 30.30
C GLY A 296 -2.59 23.09 29.24
N THR A 297 -1.79 22.02 29.07
CA THR A 297 -0.73 21.96 28.05
C THR A 297 -1.15 21.09 26.86
N VAL A 298 -1.07 21.65 25.67
CA VAL A 298 -1.37 21.02 24.40
C VAL A 298 -0.10 20.92 23.57
N VAL A 299 0.11 19.77 22.91
CA VAL A 299 1.17 19.62 21.89
C VAL A 299 0.55 19.41 20.51
N GLU A 300 1.10 20.10 19.51
CA GLU A 300 0.71 19.98 18.09
C GLU A 300 1.96 19.81 17.22
N PRO A 301 2.32 18.54 16.87
CA PRO A 301 3.31 18.26 15.84
C PRO A 301 2.79 18.60 14.44
N ALA A 302 3.70 18.95 13.53
CA ALA A 302 3.42 19.30 12.13
C ALA A 302 2.40 20.47 12.03
N CYS A 303 2.67 21.54 12.74
CA CYS A 303 1.75 22.67 12.87
C CYS A 303 1.57 23.48 11.56
N GLY A 304 2.40 23.27 10.54
CA GLY A 304 2.29 23.89 9.23
C GLY A 304 2.27 25.42 9.29
N LEU A 305 1.13 26.02 8.93
CA LEU A 305 0.93 27.48 8.98
C LEU A 305 0.36 27.99 10.30
N GLY A 306 0.12 27.10 11.28
CA GLY A 306 -0.43 27.46 12.58
C GLY A 306 -1.93 27.73 12.59
N ALA A 307 -2.69 27.31 11.57
CA ALA A 307 -4.13 27.56 11.54
C ALA A 307 -4.88 26.79 12.66
N LEU A 308 -4.52 25.52 12.91
CA LEU A 308 -5.07 24.76 14.01
C LEU A 308 -4.45 25.21 15.35
N THR A 309 -3.17 25.61 15.36
CA THR A 309 -2.49 26.19 16.54
C THR A 309 -3.27 27.38 17.11
N GLN A 310 -3.75 28.30 16.26
CA GLN A 310 -4.54 29.46 16.70
C GLN A 310 -5.86 29.02 17.35
N ASP A 311 -6.56 28.07 16.75
CA ASP A 311 -7.81 27.54 17.30
C ASP A 311 -7.58 26.83 18.66
N LEU A 312 -6.48 26.07 18.78
CA LEU A 312 -6.08 25.40 20.02
C LEU A 312 -5.69 26.38 21.10
N ALA A 313 -5.00 27.50 20.74
CA ALA A 313 -4.60 28.54 21.68
C ALA A 313 -5.79 29.21 22.36
N ALA A 314 -6.94 29.29 21.70
CA ALA A 314 -8.18 29.79 22.30
C ALA A 314 -8.78 28.84 23.36
N ARG A 315 -8.32 27.58 23.41
CA ARG A 315 -8.82 26.54 24.32
C ARG A 315 -7.72 25.89 25.18
N ALA A 316 -6.53 26.48 25.23
CA ALA A 316 -5.40 25.97 25.99
C ALA A 316 -4.70 27.07 26.80
N ARG A 317 -4.14 26.72 27.95
CA ARG A 317 -3.28 27.61 28.71
C ARG A 317 -1.89 27.74 28.10
N HIS A 318 -1.42 26.68 27.46
CA HIS A 318 -0.14 26.65 26.78
C HIS A 318 -0.21 25.66 25.59
N VAL A 319 0.20 26.12 24.42
CA VAL A 319 0.33 25.29 23.21
C VAL A 319 1.80 25.20 22.81
N ILE A 320 2.30 24.00 22.66
CA ILE A 320 3.62 23.67 22.10
C ILE A 320 3.39 23.17 20.67
N ALA A 321 3.63 24.02 19.68
CA ALA A 321 3.54 23.70 18.27
C ALA A 321 4.94 23.45 17.70
N PHE A 322 5.11 22.46 16.84
CA PHE A 322 6.37 22.25 16.16
C PHE A 322 6.20 21.67 14.77
N ASP A 323 7.20 21.94 13.92
CA ASP A 323 7.27 21.42 12.56
C ASP A 323 8.75 21.17 12.19
N PRO A 324 9.08 20.12 11.41
CA PRO A 324 10.46 19.91 10.96
C PRO A 324 10.89 20.94 9.90
N VAL A 325 9.95 21.54 9.15
CA VAL A 325 10.23 22.47 8.06
C VAL A 325 10.41 23.89 8.60
N ALA A 326 11.57 24.48 8.37
CA ALA A 326 11.89 25.81 8.89
C ALA A 326 10.93 26.91 8.41
N GLU A 327 10.44 26.84 7.16
CA GLU A 327 9.48 27.82 6.63
C GLU A 327 8.11 27.70 7.32
N ALA A 328 7.65 26.48 7.62
CA ALA A 328 6.42 26.23 8.38
C ALA A 328 6.55 26.85 9.80
N VAL A 329 7.66 26.62 10.49
CA VAL A 329 7.96 27.20 11.82
C VAL A 329 7.93 28.73 11.79
N LYS A 330 8.55 29.32 10.78
CA LYS A 330 8.56 30.77 10.60
C LYS A 330 7.14 31.33 10.43
N GLN A 331 6.37 30.73 9.50
CA GLN A 331 5.00 31.18 9.23
C GLN A 331 4.08 30.98 10.45
N THR A 332 4.17 29.85 11.14
CA THR A 332 3.41 29.63 12.38
C THR A 332 3.80 30.65 13.43
N SER A 333 5.09 30.95 13.61
CA SER A 333 5.56 31.97 14.57
C SER A 333 5.01 33.38 14.24
N GLU A 334 4.99 33.74 12.96
CA GLU A 334 4.43 35.02 12.51
C GLU A 334 2.90 35.06 12.74
N ASN A 335 2.18 34.00 12.36
CA ASN A 335 0.73 33.95 12.48
C ASN A 335 0.23 33.87 13.92
N THR A 336 1.04 33.36 14.85
CA THR A 336 0.71 33.25 16.28
C THR A 336 1.41 34.27 17.18
N ALA A 337 2.18 35.21 16.63
CA ALA A 337 2.95 36.21 17.40
C ALA A 337 2.11 37.02 18.39
N HIS A 338 0.81 37.16 18.14
CA HIS A 338 -0.14 37.86 19.01
C HIS A 338 -0.71 36.97 20.15
N LEU A 339 -0.36 35.70 20.21
CA LEU A 339 -0.85 34.70 21.17
C LEU A 339 0.26 34.39 22.19
N PRO A 340 0.22 34.93 23.41
CA PRO A 340 1.30 34.77 24.39
C PRO A 340 1.43 33.35 24.98
N ASN A 341 0.44 32.50 24.74
CA ASN A 341 0.38 31.11 25.22
C ASN A 341 0.82 30.09 24.17
N VAL A 342 1.40 30.54 23.05
CA VAL A 342 1.90 29.64 21.99
C VAL A 342 3.41 29.66 21.97
N GLU A 343 4.02 28.50 22.02
CA GLU A 343 5.44 28.26 21.81
C GLU A 343 5.62 27.47 20.49
N VAL A 344 6.45 28.01 19.58
CA VAL A 344 6.74 27.37 18.28
C VAL A 344 8.18 26.90 18.23
N ARG A 345 8.43 25.66 17.81
CA ARG A 345 9.77 25.05 17.73
C ARG A 345 10.01 24.41 16.38
N GLN A 346 11.27 24.34 15.97
CA GLN A 346 11.66 23.44 14.86
C GLN A 346 12.03 22.08 15.44
N ALA A 347 11.21 21.06 15.17
CA ALA A 347 11.42 19.69 15.64
C ALA A 347 10.63 18.70 14.80
N ALA A 348 11.03 17.41 14.84
CA ALA A 348 10.37 16.31 14.14
C ALA A 348 9.87 15.25 15.13
N LEU A 349 8.83 14.50 14.75
CA LEU A 349 8.44 13.28 15.44
C LEU A 349 9.47 12.17 15.18
N PRO A 350 9.66 11.24 16.13
CA PRO A 350 9.08 11.20 17.49
C PRO A 350 9.80 12.06 18.51
N THR A 351 11.03 12.50 18.22
CA THR A 351 11.97 13.11 19.19
C THR A 351 11.57 14.50 19.67
N GLY A 352 10.76 15.23 18.88
CA GLY A 352 10.27 16.58 19.22
C GLY A 352 9.17 16.62 20.29
N LEU A 353 8.60 15.47 20.64
CA LEU A 353 7.57 15.41 21.68
C LEU A 353 8.16 15.79 23.05
N PRO A 354 7.49 16.67 23.83
CA PRO A 354 7.91 17.00 25.19
C PRO A 354 7.65 15.83 26.14
N ASP A 355 8.42 15.76 27.24
CA ASP A 355 8.27 14.72 28.26
C ASP A 355 6.96 14.85 29.07
N GLY A 356 6.23 15.94 28.93
CA GLY A 356 4.94 16.20 29.59
C GLY A 356 5.08 16.98 30.92
N PRO A 357 4.01 17.05 31.76
CA PRO A 357 2.71 16.44 31.53
C PRO A 357 1.85 17.18 30.48
N LEU A 358 1.22 16.44 29.60
CA LEU A 358 0.30 16.94 28.58
C LEU A 358 -1.16 16.66 28.93
N ASP A 359 -2.04 17.61 28.61
CA ASP A 359 -3.49 17.43 28.68
C ASP A 359 -4.08 16.96 27.37
N LEU A 360 -3.46 17.36 26.24
CA LEU A 360 -3.90 17.01 24.90
C LEU A 360 -2.70 16.90 23.97
N ALA A 361 -2.65 15.83 23.18
CA ALA A 361 -1.78 15.71 22.00
C ALA A 361 -2.66 15.71 20.73
N VAL A 362 -2.29 16.53 19.74
CA VAL A 362 -3.07 16.71 18.51
C VAL A 362 -2.24 16.29 17.30
N PHE A 363 -2.68 15.26 16.60
CA PHE A 363 -2.07 14.76 15.38
C PHE A 363 -2.98 15.06 14.18
N SER A 364 -2.65 16.10 13.44
CA SER A 364 -3.37 16.49 12.22
C SER A 364 -2.49 16.24 11.00
N GLU A 365 -2.90 15.34 10.13
CA GLU A 365 -2.24 15.03 8.83
C GLU A 365 -0.76 14.64 8.95
N ILE A 366 -0.35 13.92 10.00
CA ILE A 366 1.07 13.62 10.24
C ILE A 366 1.36 12.13 10.44
N LEU A 367 0.51 11.37 11.16
CA LEU A 367 0.86 10.01 11.59
C LEU A 367 1.02 9.05 10.41
N TYR A 368 0.32 9.25 9.33
CA TYR A 368 0.46 8.41 8.14
C TYR A 368 1.79 8.60 7.39
N TYR A 369 2.55 9.66 7.69
CA TYR A 369 3.89 9.88 7.13
C TYR A 369 5.01 9.17 7.91
N LEU A 370 4.69 8.59 9.06
CA LEU A 370 5.65 7.87 9.89
C LEU A 370 5.70 6.38 9.52
N ASP A 371 6.88 5.79 9.48
CA ASP A 371 7.04 4.34 9.38
C ASP A 371 6.65 3.63 10.68
N ASP A 372 6.79 2.30 10.71
CA ASP A 372 6.32 1.49 11.85
C ASP A 372 7.05 1.85 13.15
N ASP A 373 8.36 2.07 13.09
CA ASP A 373 9.19 2.37 14.25
C ASP A 373 8.90 3.78 14.77
N ASP A 374 8.90 4.78 13.90
CA ASP A 374 8.60 6.17 14.26
C ASP A 374 7.17 6.33 14.77
N LEU A 375 6.19 5.65 14.18
CA LEU A 375 4.80 5.68 14.65
C LEU A 375 4.65 5.04 16.03
N ALA A 376 5.25 3.86 16.23
CA ALA A 376 5.20 3.16 17.52
C ALA A 376 5.88 3.98 18.63
N GLU A 377 7.05 4.58 18.35
CA GLU A 377 7.74 5.45 19.30
C GLU A 377 6.94 6.72 19.57
N THR A 378 6.34 7.35 18.54
CA THR A 378 5.49 8.53 18.69
C THR A 378 4.31 8.25 19.62
N ILE A 379 3.60 7.14 19.40
CA ILE A 379 2.46 6.74 20.25
C ILE A 379 2.93 6.48 21.68
N THR A 380 4.01 5.72 21.86
CA THR A 380 4.57 5.39 23.18
C THR A 380 4.96 6.64 23.96
N ARG A 381 5.71 7.56 23.35
CA ARG A 381 6.09 8.84 23.98
C ARG A 381 4.88 9.72 24.31
N THR A 382 3.91 9.77 23.41
CA THR A 382 2.66 10.53 23.62
C THR A 382 1.91 10.02 24.84
N VAL A 383 1.71 8.70 24.93
CA VAL A 383 1.01 8.09 26.07
C VAL A 383 1.78 8.32 27.37
N ALA A 384 3.10 8.19 27.36
CA ALA A 384 3.93 8.46 28.52
C ALA A 384 3.83 9.93 28.98
N ALA A 385 3.81 10.88 28.06
CA ALA A 385 3.72 12.32 28.32
C ALA A 385 2.34 12.79 28.75
N LEU A 386 1.26 12.12 28.33
CA LEU A 386 -0.10 12.49 28.73
C LEU A 386 -0.32 12.21 30.22
N ARG A 387 -1.00 13.10 30.91
CA ARG A 387 -1.51 12.80 32.27
C ARG A 387 -2.63 11.77 32.22
N PRO A 388 -2.91 11.01 33.29
CA PRO A 388 -4.12 10.21 33.39
C PRO A 388 -5.37 11.05 33.11
N GLY A 389 -6.25 10.56 32.22
CA GLY A 389 -7.40 11.29 31.72
C GLY A 389 -7.10 12.34 30.64
N GLY A 390 -5.84 12.53 30.24
CA GLY A 390 -5.47 13.37 29.10
C GLY A 390 -5.92 12.77 27.77
N HIS A 391 -5.98 13.58 26.72
CA HIS A 391 -6.57 13.20 25.45
C HIS A 391 -5.57 13.16 24.29
N VAL A 392 -5.83 12.31 23.31
CA VAL A 392 -5.26 12.35 21.97
C VAL A 392 -6.37 12.73 21.00
N LEU A 393 -6.15 13.74 20.17
CA LEU A 393 -6.95 14.03 18.97
C LEU A 393 -6.14 13.64 17.75
N ALA A 394 -6.65 12.75 16.93
CA ALA A 394 -6.07 12.42 15.63
C ALA A 394 -7.08 12.75 14.52
N VAL A 395 -6.63 13.42 13.46
CA VAL A 395 -7.43 13.72 12.28
C VAL A 395 -6.58 13.54 11.02
N HIS A 396 -7.04 12.68 10.09
CA HIS A 396 -6.28 12.32 8.89
C HIS A 396 -7.19 12.18 7.67
N TRP A 397 -6.67 12.64 6.55
CA TRP A 397 -7.23 12.42 5.23
C TRP A 397 -7.30 10.92 4.90
N LEU A 398 -8.40 10.47 4.26
CA LEU A 398 -8.61 9.05 3.98
C LEU A 398 -7.89 8.55 2.72
N PRO A 399 -7.85 9.31 1.60
CA PRO A 399 -7.08 8.87 0.45
C PRO A 399 -5.58 8.79 0.79
N TRP A 400 -4.88 7.90 0.10
CA TRP A 400 -3.46 7.69 0.35
C TRP A 400 -2.58 8.77 -0.29
N ALA A 401 -1.69 9.36 0.49
CA ALA A 401 -0.62 10.23 0.00
C ALA A 401 0.56 9.39 -0.51
N ALA A 402 1.10 9.74 -1.68
CA ALA A 402 2.11 8.90 -2.37
C ALA A 402 3.41 8.71 -1.56
N GLU A 403 3.74 9.67 -0.72
CA GLU A 403 4.91 9.66 0.15
C GLU A 403 4.68 8.93 1.48
N ALA A 404 3.43 8.57 1.78
CA ALA A 404 3.06 8.03 3.08
C ALA A 404 3.28 6.50 3.14
N PRO A 405 3.94 5.99 4.20
CA PRO A 405 4.07 4.56 4.46
C PRO A 405 2.73 3.84 4.67
N ARG A 406 1.69 4.58 5.04
CA ARG A 406 0.37 4.06 5.36
C ARG A 406 -0.74 5.06 5.00
N ASP A 407 -1.98 4.65 5.04
CA ASP A 407 -3.12 5.56 4.95
C ASP A 407 -3.60 6.04 6.34
N GLY A 408 -4.54 7.00 6.34
CA GLY A 408 -5.07 7.57 7.57
C GLY A 408 -5.76 6.53 8.45
N MET A 409 -6.50 5.59 7.87
CA MET A 409 -7.18 4.53 8.64
C MET A 409 -6.20 3.60 9.32
N ASP A 410 -5.07 3.27 8.68
CA ASP A 410 -4.03 2.45 9.27
C ASP A 410 -3.37 3.14 10.46
N ALA A 411 -3.01 4.42 10.32
CA ALA A 411 -2.46 5.22 11.42
C ALA A 411 -3.40 5.25 12.65
N HIS A 412 -4.72 5.39 12.39
CA HIS A 412 -5.73 5.38 13.46
C HIS A 412 -5.87 4.01 14.13
N ARG A 413 -5.75 2.89 13.38
CA ARG A 413 -5.76 1.54 13.96
C ARG A 413 -4.65 1.33 15.00
N HIS A 414 -3.44 1.87 14.75
CA HIS A 414 -2.33 1.80 15.71
C HIS A 414 -2.64 2.54 17.01
N LEU A 415 -3.24 3.74 16.94
CA LEU A 415 -3.69 4.47 18.13
C LEU A 415 -4.79 3.72 18.90
N LEU A 416 -5.81 3.23 18.18
CA LEU A 416 -6.95 2.51 18.77
C LEU A 416 -6.54 1.16 19.39
N ALA A 417 -5.47 0.54 18.91
CA ALA A 417 -4.95 -0.72 19.45
C ALA A 417 -4.11 -0.53 20.73
N HIS A 418 -3.75 0.72 21.10
CA HIS A 418 -2.88 0.93 22.27
C HIS A 418 -3.63 0.63 23.59
N PRO A 419 -3.08 -0.22 24.47
CA PRO A 419 -3.79 -0.73 25.64
C PRO A 419 -4.13 0.33 26.70
N GLU A 420 -3.42 1.44 26.75
CA GLU A 420 -3.66 2.53 27.69
C GLU A 420 -4.57 3.65 27.15
N LEU A 421 -5.11 3.51 25.95
CA LEU A 421 -5.99 4.49 25.33
C LEU A 421 -7.40 3.93 25.16
N ASP A 422 -8.40 4.69 25.62
CA ASP A 422 -9.80 4.39 25.41
C ASP A 422 -10.37 5.34 24.35
N ALA A 423 -11.01 4.81 23.30
CA ALA A 423 -11.71 5.62 22.32
C ALA A 423 -12.92 6.32 22.94
N LEU A 424 -13.02 7.64 22.77
CA LEU A 424 -14.15 8.45 23.21
C LEU A 424 -15.02 8.90 22.05
N VAL A 425 -14.40 9.26 20.92
CA VAL A 425 -15.09 9.73 19.72
C VAL A 425 -14.46 9.07 18.51
N GLU A 426 -15.32 8.55 17.64
CA GLU A 426 -14.98 8.05 16.34
C GLU A 426 -15.88 8.74 15.31
N HIS A 427 -15.28 9.44 14.36
CA HIS A 427 -15.97 10.09 13.25
C HIS A 427 -15.26 9.75 11.95
N THR A 428 -16.04 9.30 10.98
CA THR A 428 -15.53 9.02 9.62
C THR A 428 -16.52 9.56 8.62
N ASP A 429 -16.04 10.30 7.65
CA ASP A 429 -16.82 10.71 6.48
C ASP A 429 -16.12 10.30 5.17
N GLU A 430 -16.53 10.87 4.04
CA GLU A 430 -16.00 10.50 2.72
C GLU A 430 -14.52 10.87 2.55
N GLN A 431 -13.99 11.83 3.31
CA GLN A 431 -12.70 12.45 3.04
C GLN A 431 -11.70 12.33 4.19
N PHE A 432 -12.16 12.26 5.45
CA PHE A 432 -11.28 12.19 6.61
C PHE A 432 -11.85 11.37 7.75
N VAL A 433 -10.98 10.96 8.65
CA VAL A 433 -11.29 10.27 9.90
C VAL A 433 -10.81 11.09 11.08
N VAL A 434 -11.60 11.12 12.17
CA VAL A 434 -11.24 11.73 13.46
C VAL A 434 -11.42 10.72 14.57
N ASN A 435 -10.42 10.57 15.44
CA ASN A 435 -10.57 9.90 16.72
C ASN A 435 -10.15 10.80 17.87
N VAL A 436 -10.90 10.75 18.95
CA VAL A 436 -10.47 11.27 20.25
C VAL A 436 -10.33 10.08 21.20
N LEU A 437 -9.15 9.96 21.79
CA LEU A 437 -8.85 8.90 22.74
C LEU A 437 -8.49 9.53 24.10
N ARG A 438 -8.70 8.77 25.18
CA ARG A 438 -8.37 9.19 26.54
C ARG A 438 -7.37 8.22 27.15
N ARG A 439 -6.30 8.75 27.76
CA ARG A 439 -5.38 7.96 28.58
C ARG A 439 -6.10 7.44 29.84
N ARG A 440 -5.99 6.13 30.09
CA ARG A 440 -6.51 5.44 31.30
C ARG A 440 -5.89 5.98 32.58
#